data_b4aa589904007b6a99972881d948c150
#
_entry.id   b4aa589904007b6a99972881d948c150
#
_cell.length_a   1.000
_cell.length_b   1.000
_cell.length_c   1.000
_cell.angle_alpha   90.00
_cell.angle_beta   90.00
_cell.angle_gamma   90.00
#
_symmetry.space_group_name_H-M   'P 1'
#
loop_
_entity.id
_entity.type
_entity.pdbx_description
1 polymer ?
#
loop_
_entity_poly.entity_id
_entity_poly.type
_entity_poly.pdbx_seq_one_letter_code
_entity_poly.pdbx_strand_id
1 'polypeptide(L)'
;MFLDFFYLLRARGVDVTINEWMLLIEALDKGLAQGSLMKFYQLCRSVLIKSETEYDKFDMVFAEYFKDVAAQEDLPEEFWKWLSEDVKVKDINDKTMLDDFLRDFDELVRIFHERIEEQKERHDGGNYWIGTGG
;
A
#
# COMPACT_ATOMS: atom_id res chain seq x y z
N MET A 1 -12.64 -6.04 -9.37
CA MET A 1 -12.19 -6.13 -7.99
C MET A 1 -10.70 -6.45 -8.00
N PHE A 2 -9.95 -5.80 -7.33
CA PHE A 2 -8.53 -5.77 -7.08
C PHE A 2 -7.96 -7.04 -6.40
N LEU A 3 -8.55 -8.19 -6.73
CA LEU A 3 -8.10 -9.50 -6.25
C LEU A 3 -6.69 -9.88 -6.72
N ASP A 4 -6.26 -9.34 -7.84
CA ASP A 4 -4.91 -9.55 -8.33
C ASP A 4 -3.84 -9.05 -7.34
N PHE A 5 -4.13 -8.00 -6.60
CA PHE A 5 -3.25 -7.54 -5.52
C PHE A 5 -3.15 -8.60 -4.41
N PHE A 6 -4.27 -9.18 -4.03
CA PHE A 6 -4.32 -10.26 -3.04
C PHE A 6 -3.45 -11.44 -3.47
N TYR A 7 -3.60 -11.87 -4.72
CA TYR A 7 -2.81 -12.99 -5.24
C TYR A 7 -1.33 -12.65 -5.35
N LEU A 8 -1.00 -11.42 -5.71
CA LEU A 8 0.40 -10.99 -5.76
C LEU A 8 1.04 -11.01 -4.38
N LEU A 9 0.32 -10.53 -3.36
CA LEU A 9 0.80 -10.59 -1.98
C LEU A 9 1.14 -12.03 -1.58
N ARG A 10 0.24 -12.95 -1.86
CA ARG A 10 0.47 -14.37 -1.55
C ARG A 10 1.63 -14.95 -2.35
N ALA A 11 1.73 -14.60 -3.62
CA ALA A 11 2.81 -15.07 -4.48
C ALA A 11 4.18 -14.60 -4.01
N ARG A 12 4.25 -13.43 -3.41
CA ARG A 12 5.49 -12.87 -2.86
C ARG A 12 5.76 -13.31 -1.42
N GLY A 13 4.94 -14.18 -0.87
CA GLY A 13 5.16 -14.74 0.45
C GLY A 13 4.60 -13.94 1.61
N VAL A 14 3.71 -13.00 1.34
CA VAL A 14 2.98 -12.31 2.41
C VAL A 14 1.83 -13.19 2.86
N ASP A 15 1.75 -13.46 4.15
CA ASP A 15 0.75 -14.34 4.71
C ASP A 15 -0.58 -13.60 4.91
N VAL A 16 -1.40 -13.60 3.87
CA VAL A 16 -2.70 -12.92 3.85
C VAL A 16 -3.80 -13.96 3.62
N THR A 17 -4.84 -13.93 4.45
CA THR A 17 -5.99 -14.83 4.30
C THR A 17 -7.12 -14.13 3.57
N ILE A 18 -8.02 -14.94 3.00
CA ILE A 18 -9.20 -14.41 2.31
C ILE A 18 -10.11 -13.66 3.29
N ASN A 19 -10.17 -14.09 4.54
CA ASN A 19 -10.98 -13.42 5.56
C ASN A 19 -10.46 -12.00 5.83
N GLU A 20 -9.15 -11.85 5.93
CA GLU A 20 -8.51 -10.53 6.09
C GLU A 20 -8.76 -9.66 4.87
N TRP A 21 -8.68 -10.25 3.68
CA TRP A 21 -8.97 -9.52 2.45
C TRP A 21 -10.40 -9.00 2.41
N MET A 22 -11.36 -9.84 2.78
CA MET A 22 -12.76 -9.44 2.83
C MET A 22 -13.01 -8.35 3.87
N LEU A 23 -12.32 -8.42 4.99
CA LEU A 23 -12.40 -7.38 6.01
C LEU A 23 -11.86 -6.05 5.48
N LEU A 24 -10.78 -6.07 4.71
CA LEU A 24 -10.24 -4.89 4.07
C LEU A 24 -11.24 -4.27 3.10
N ILE A 25 -11.85 -5.09 2.25
CA ILE A 25 -12.83 -4.60 1.28
C ILE A 25 -14.03 -3.96 1.99
N GLU A 26 -14.50 -4.58 3.06
CA GLU A 26 -15.57 -4.01 3.88
C GLU A 26 -15.19 -2.65 4.45
N ALA A 27 -13.97 -2.52 4.97
CA ALA A 27 -13.48 -1.26 5.52
C ALA A 27 -13.37 -0.18 4.43
N LEU A 28 -12.90 -0.55 3.24
CA LEU A 28 -12.81 0.37 2.11
C LEU A 28 -14.19 0.85 1.66
N ASP A 29 -15.15 -0.05 1.61
CA ASP A 29 -16.52 0.29 1.23
C ASP A 29 -17.20 1.20 2.27
N LYS A 30 -16.75 1.15 3.50
CA LYS A 30 -17.23 2.06 4.56
C LYS A 30 -16.52 3.41 4.55
N GLY A 31 -15.61 3.64 3.62
CA GLY A 31 -14.97 4.93 3.44
C GLY A 31 -13.77 5.20 4.35
N LEU A 32 -13.15 4.17 4.92
CA LEU A 32 -12.06 4.35 5.87
C LEU A 32 -10.75 4.81 5.21
N ALA A 33 -10.64 4.72 3.90
CA ALA A 33 -9.47 5.20 3.15
C ALA A 33 -9.71 6.53 2.43
N GLN A 34 -10.85 7.17 2.68
CA GLN A 34 -11.21 8.40 1.98
C GLN A 34 -10.18 9.50 2.20
N GLY A 35 -9.85 10.16 1.12
CA GLY A 35 -9.05 11.38 1.13
C GLY A 35 -7.59 11.20 0.77
N SER A 36 -7.00 10.02 0.85
CA SER A 36 -5.60 9.90 0.48
C SER A 36 -5.13 8.46 0.23
N LEU A 37 -4.14 8.35 -0.64
CA LEU A 37 -3.45 7.09 -0.88
C LEU A 37 -2.71 6.62 0.38
N MET A 38 -2.22 7.54 1.19
CA MET A 38 -1.55 7.18 2.44
C MET A 38 -2.51 6.47 3.40
N LYS A 39 -3.73 6.96 3.52
CA LYS A 39 -4.75 6.30 4.35
C LYS A 39 -5.08 4.91 3.81
N PHE A 40 -5.19 4.80 2.49
CA PHE A 40 -5.41 3.52 1.83
C PHE A 40 -4.29 2.53 2.15
N TYR A 41 -3.05 2.96 2.00
CA TYR A 41 -1.89 2.14 2.31
C TYR A 41 -1.89 1.70 3.77
N GLN A 42 -2.10 2.64 4.69
CA GLN A 42 -2.10 2.34 6.12
C GLN A 42 -3.22 1.38 6.51
N LEU A 43 -4.39 1.54 5.92
CA LEU A 43 -5.51 0.64 6.15
C LEU A 43 -5.19 -0.77 5.66
N CYS A 44 -4.67 -0.89 4.44
CA CYS A 44 -4.26 -2.18 3.90
C CYS A 44 -3.25 -2.87 4.81
N ARG A 45 -2.23 -2.15 5.22
CA ARG A 45 -1.20 -2.71 6.10
C ARG A 45 -1.77 -3.14 7.44
N SER A 46 -2.62 -2.31 8.02
CA SER A 46 -3.21 -2.60 9.33
C SER A 46 -4.09 -3.83 9.32
N VAL A 47 -4.84 -4.05 8.25
CA VAL A 47 -5.77 -5.17 8.15
C VAL A 47 -5.08 -6.45 7.69
N LEU A 48 -4.13 -6.34 6.76
CA LEU A 48 -3.55 -7.51 6.11
C LEU A 48 -2.29 -8.03 6.77
N ILE A 49 -1.52 -7.17 7.44
CA ILE A 49 -0.21 -7.55 7.97
C ILE A 49 -0.26 -7.65 9.49
N LYS A 50 0.12 -8.82 9.99
CA LYS A 50 0.05 -9.16 11.42
C LYS A 50 1.37 -8.92 12.15
N SER A 51 2.48 -8.88 11.43
CA SER A 51 3.81 -8.82 12.03
C SER A 51 4.65 -7.75 11.35
N GLU A 52 5.36 -6.97 12.16
CA GLU A 52 6.27 -5.95 11.67
C GLU A 52 7.36 -6.52 10.75
N THR A 53 7.69 -7.79 10.92
CA THR A 53 8.70 -8.46 10.08
C THR A 53 8.26 -8.57 8.62
N GLU A 54 6.97 -8.42 8.34
CA GLU A 54 6.44 -8.48 7.00
C GLU A 54 6.16 -7.11 6.38
N TYR A 55 6.36 -6.03 7.12
CA TYR A 55 6.08 -4.69 6.61
C TYR A 55 6.86 -4.35 5.35
N ASP A 56 8.15 -4.66 5.32
CA ASP A 56 9.00 -4.36 4.15
C ASP A 56 8.54 -5.14 2.93
N LYS A 57 8.22 -6.40 3.12
CA LYS A 57 7.72 -7.25 2.04
C LYS A 57 6.40 -6.70 1.49
N PHE A 58 5.50 -6.32 2.38
CA PHE A 58 4.24 -5.70 2.00
C PHE A 58 4.49 -4.40 1.21
N ASP A 59 5.35 -3.53 1.71
CA ASP A 59 5.66 -2.26 1.06
C ASP A 59 6.20 -2.47 -0.36
N MET A 60 7.07 -3.46 -0.54
CA MET A 60 7.61 -3.78 -1.85
C MET A 60 6.54 -4.27 -2.81
N VAL A 61 5.64 -5.12 -2.34
CA VAL A 61 4.55 -5.63 -3.17
C VAL A 61 3.56 -4.53 -3.51
N PHE A 62 3.24 -3.68 -2.55
CA PHE A 62 2.38 -2.53 -2.76
C PHE A 62 2.95 -1.62 -3.86
N ALA A 63 4.23 -1.29 -3.76
CA ALA A 63 4.90 -0.45 -4.75
C ALA A 63 4.92 -1.12 -6.13
N GLU A 64 5.22 -2.41 -6.19
CA GLU A 64 5.25 -3.17 -7.44
C GLU A 64 3.88 -3.15 -8.12
N TYR A 65 2.84 -3.46 -7.36
CA TYR A 65 1.48 -3.55 -7.91
C TYR A 65 1.00 -2.21 -8.45
N PHE A 66 1.10 -1.16 -7.64
CA PHE A 66 0.58 0.14 -8.03
C PHE A 66 1.43 0.83 -9.08
N LYS A 67 2.72 0.53 -9.14
CA LYS A 67 3.58 1.02 -10.23
C LYS A 67 3.11 0.47 -11.57
N ASP A 68 2.86 -0.83 -11.64
CA ASP A 68 2.39 -1.47 -12.87
C ASP A 68 1.02 -0.94 -13.29
N VAL A 69 0.10 -0.85 -12.36
CA VAL A 69 -1.26 -0.39 -12.63
C VAL A 69 -1.26 1.07 -13.08
N ALA A 70 -0.43 1.90 -12.44
CA ALA A 70 -0.30 3.31 -12.80
C ALA A 70 0.32 3.49 -14.19
N ALA A 71 1.30 2.66 -14.53
CA ALA A 71 1.94 2.71 -15.85
C ALA A 71 0.96 2.35 -16.97
N GLN A 72 -0.01 1.49 -16.69
CA GLN A 72 -1.04 1.10 -17.65
C GLN A 72 -2.22 2.07 -17.65
N GLU A 73 -2.24 3.03 -16.76
CA GLU A 73 -3.35 3.97 -16.54
C GLU A 73 -4.69 3.24 -16.33
N ASP A 74 -4.62 2.05 -15.76
CA ASP A 74 -5.75 1.13 -15.62
C ASP A 74 -6.09 0.91 -14.14
N LEU A 75 -6.38 2.00 -13.43
CA LEU A 75 -6.83 1.90 -12.04
C LEU A 75 -8.33 1.60 -12.00
N PRO A 76 -8.74 0.59 -11.23
CA PRO A 76 -10.15 0.25 -11.14
C PRO A 76 -11.00 1.42 -10.64
N GLU A 77 -12.22 1.50 -11.15
CA GLU A 77 -13.17 2.53 -10.72
C GLU A 77 -13.41 2.47 -9.21
N GLU A 78 -13.49 1.27 -8.65
CA GLU A 78 -13.63 1.07 -7.21
C GLU A 78 -12.54 1.74 -6.40
N PHE A 79 -11.32 1.70 -6.91
CA PHE A 79 -10.15 2.28 -6.25
C PHE A 79 -10.35 3.80 -6.07
N TRP A 80 -10.81 4.47 -7.11
CA TRP A 80 -11.08 5.90 -7.03
C TRP A 80 -12.19 6.22 -6.05
N LYS A 81 -13.23 5.39 -5.99
CA LYS A 81 -14.31 5.54 -5.01
C LYS A 81 -13.77 5.47 -3.58
N TRP A 82 -12.87 4.55 -3.33
CA TRP A 82 -12.30 4.37 -1.99
C TRP A 82 -11.43 5.54 -1.56
N LEU A 83 -10.77 6.20 -2.50
CA LEU A 83 -9.89 7.33 -2.20
C LEU A 83 -10.61 8.67 -2.15
N SER A 84 -11.76 8.79 -2.80
CA SER A 84 -12.48 10.06 -2.90
C SER A 84 -13.29 10.37 -1.67
N GLU A 85 -13.26 11.61 -1.20
CA GLU A 85 -14.11 12.07 -0.11
C GLU A 85 -15.55 12.25 -0.56
N ASP A 86 -15.74 12.71 -1.80
CA ASP A 86 -17.05 12.94 -2.39
C ASP A 86 -17.10 12.20 -3.71
N VAL A 87 -17.93 11.18 -3.78
CA VAL A 87 -18.02 10.35 -4.96
C VAL A 87 -18.83 11.06 -6.06
N LYS A 88 -18.19 11.95 -6.77
CA LYS A 88 -18.70 12.41 -8.05
C LYS A 88 -18.07 11.54 -9.10
N VAL A 89 -18.75 10.48 -9.46
CA VAL A 89 -18.29 9.47 -10.41
C VAL A 89 -17.84 10.08 -11.74
N LYS A 90 -18.41 11.21 -12.11
CA LYS A 90 -18.05 11.92 -13.34
C LYS A 90 -16.62 12.48 -13.33
N ASP A 91 -16.02 12.60 -12.17
CA ASP A 91 -14.67 13.15 -12.04
C ASP A 91 -13.58 12.05 -12.02
N ILE A 92 -14.00 10.79 -12.07
CA ILE A 92 -13.10 9.63 -12.01
C ILE A 92 -12.09 9.62 -13.15
N ASN A 93 -12.48 10.14 -14.32
CA ASN A 93 -11.59 10.20 -15.47
C ASN A 93 -10.82 11.51 -15.57
N ASP A 94 -10.84 12.32 -14.53
CA ASP A 94 -10.08 13.57 -14.50
C ASP A 94 -8.60 13.27 -14.40
N LYS A 95 -7.85 13.81 -15.33
CA LYS A 95 -6.40 13.70 -15.36
C LYS A 95 -5.77 14.20 -14.07
N THR A 96 -6.40 15.18 -13.43
CA THR A 96 -5.93 15.73 -12.15
C THR A 96 -5.89 14.67 -11.05
N MET A 97 -6.89 13.77 -11.03
CA MET A 97 -6.92 12.68 -10.04
C MET A 97 -5.77 11.71 -10.26
N LEU A 98 -5.47 11.39 -11.50
CA LEU A 98 -4.35 10.51 -11.82
C LEU A 98 -3.03 11.16 -11.45
N ASP A 99 -2.85 12.45 -11.77
CA ASP A 99 -1.64 13.18 -11.44
C ASP A 99 -1.44 13.26 -9.92
N ASP A 100 -2.49 13.51 -9.16
CA ASP A 100 -2.45 13.52 -7.70
C ASP A 100 -2.07 12.14 -7.14
N PHE A 101 -2.64 11.09 -7.70
CA PHE A 101 -2.31 9.73 -7.31
C PHE A 101 -0.83 9.44 -7.57
N LEU A 102 -0.32 9.79 -8.73
CA LEU A 102 1.07 9.52 -9.09
C LEU A 102 2.03 10.26 -8.17
N ARG A 103 1.71 11.51 -7.83
CA ARG A 103 2.51 12.29 -6.90
C ARG A 103 2.52 11.65 -5.51
N ASP A 104 1.36 11.26 -5.01
CA ASP A 104 1.24 10.62 -3.69
C ASP A 104 1.93 9.27 -3.67
N PHE A 105 1.84 8.54 -4.77
CA PHE A 105 2.52 7.26 -4.91
C PHE A 105 4.05 7.42 -4.90
N ASP A 106 4.57 8.41 -5.61
CA ASP A 106 6.01 8.69 -5.63
C ASP A 106 6.52 9.03 -4.23
N GLU A 107 5.76 9.82 -3.49
CA GLU A 107 6.11 10.15 -2.11
C GLU A 107 6.10 8.92 -1.21
N LEU A 108 5.11 8.06 -1.37
CA LEU A 108 5.00 6.82 -0.60
C LEU A 108 6.18 5.89 -0.88
N VAL A 109 6.57 5.75 -2.15
CA VAL A 109 7.73 4.94 -2.55
C VAL A 109 9.01 5.51 -1.95
N ARG A 110 9.15 6.83 -1.91
CA ARG A 110 10.30 7.48 -1.27
C ARG A 110 10.38 7.12 0.21
N ILE A 111 9.24 7.12 0.90
CA ILE A 111 9.17 6.73 2.32
C ILE A 111 9.58 5.27 2.50
N PHE A 112 9.17 4.39 1.60
CA PHE A 112 9.55 2.98 1.65
C PHE A 112 11.07 2.82 1.52
N HIS A 113 11.67 3.53 0.58
CA HIS A 113 13.11 3.49 0.38
C HIS A 113 13.88 4.01 1.60
N GLU A 114 13.42 5.09 2.19
CA GLU A 114 14.04 5.63 3.39
C GLU A 114 14.00 4.63 4.54
N ARG A 115 12.88 3.95 4.72
CA ARG A 115 12.76 2.93 5.76
C ARG A 115 13.68 1.75 5.54
N ILE A 116 13.80 1.29 4.32
CA ILE A 116 14.68 0.18 3.96
C ILE A 116 16.13 0.58 4.21
N GLU A 117 16.52 1.78 3.84
CA GLU A 117 17.87 2.28 4.10
C GLU A 117 18.18 2.41 5.58
N GLU A 118 17.23 2.92 6.36
CA GLU A 118 17.39 2.99 7.80
C GLU A 118 17.61 1.61 8.42
N GLN A 119 16.87 0.62 7.97
CA GLN A 119 17.03 -0.74 8.43
C GLN A 119 18.37 -1.32 8.01
N LYS A 120 18.83 -1.01 6.82
CA LYS A 120 20.12 -1.41 6.33
C LYS A 120 21.24 -0.80 7.18
N GLU A 121 21.14 0.47 7.50
CA GLU A 121 22.08 1.15 8.37
C GLU A 121 22.06 0.55 9.77
N ARG A 122 20.91 0.22 10.29
CA ARG A 122 20.79 -0.47 11.58
C ARG A 122 21.41 -1.83 11.53
N HIS A 123 21.28 -2.55 10.43
CA HIS A 123 21.90 -3.86 10.26
C HIS A 123 23.42 -3.74 10.13
N ASP A 124 23.91 -2.76 9.38
CA ASP A 124 25.33 -2.52 9.25
C ASP A 124 25.93 -1.99 10.55
N GLY A 125 25.16 -1.17 11.27
CA GLY A 125 25.51 -0.76 12.61
C GLY A 125 25.12 -1.77 13.68
N GLY A 126 24.48 -2.84 13.30
CA GLY A 126 23.93 -3.83 14.19
C GLY A 126 24.91 -4.59 15.03
N ASN A 127 26.17 -4.59 14.64
CA ASN A 127 27.21 -5.26 15.41
C ASN A 127 27.36 -4.69 16.81
N TYR A 128 27.21 -3.39 16.97
CA TYR A 128 27.20 -2.81 18.31
C TYR A 128 25.81 -2.82 18.94
N TRP A 129 24.81 -2.95 18.16
CA TRP A 129 23.45 -3.15 18.62
C TRP A 129 23.29 -4.48 19.34
N ILE A 130 23.88 -5.51 18.76
CA ILE A 130 23.79 -6.88 19.28
C ILE A 130 24.31 -6.91 20.71
N GLY A 131 25.32 -6.14 21.00
CA GLY A 131 25.88 -6.05 22.35
C GLY A 131 24.89 -5.46 23.35
N THR A 132 23.87 -4.78 22.91
CA THR A 132 22.83 -4.19 23.78
C THR A 132 21.52 -4.94 23.70
N GLY A 133 21.51 -6.08 23.05
CA GLY A 133 20.29 -6.86 22.86
C GLY A 133 19.36 -6.29 21.79
N GLY A 134 19.84 -5.36 21.02
CA GLY A 134 19.05 -4.76 19.94
C GLY A 134 18.81 -5.68 18.76
#